data_52d887503f79965d25b9f0e1ddc7f6f5
#
_entry.id   52d887503f79965d25b9f0e1ddc7f6f5
#
_cell.length_a   1.000
_cell.length_b   1.000
_cell.length_c   1.000
_cell.angle_alpha   90.00
_cell.angle_beta   90.00
_cell.angle_gamma   90.00
#
_symmetry.space_group_name_H-M   'P 1'
#
loop_
_entity.id
_entity.type
_entity.pdbx_description
1 polymer ?
#
loop_
_entity_poly.entity_id
_entity_poly.type
_entity_poly.pdbx_seq_one_letter_code
_entity_poly.pdbx_strand_id
1 'polypeptide(L)'
;MAWLPQKDTLYPWLSIIDNVQLENVLFGNKSAKTTLQAKVLLEQVGMSEHLHKSYAQLSGGQKQRVALARVLMQNADLVLLDEPFSALDAISRYQLQNLAYELLKNKSVLLVTHDPQEALRLSQRIFVLRSPQPNQSALSDVIKPEGKAPRDLNQNNLWMLQQQLLNELLEGKR
;
A
#
# COMPACT_ATOMS: atom_id res chain seq x y z
N MET A 1 -13.74 -0.11 -6.28
CA MET A 1 -12.37 0.41 -6.10
C MET A 1 -12.12 0.61 -4.62
N ALA A 2 -11.02 0.12 -4.09
CA ALA A 2 -10.57 0.39 -2.73
C ALA A 2 -9.35 1.33 -2.77
N TRP A 3 -9.19 2.16 -1.73
CA TRP A 3 -8.11 3.14 -1.67
C TRP A 3 -7.43 3.14 -0.29
N LEU A 4 -6.11 3.04 -0.30
CA LEU A 4 -5.24 3.24 0.85
C LEU A 4 -4.49 4.57 0.67
N PRO A 5 -4.91 5.64 1.34
CA PRO A 5 -4.26 6.95 1.22
C PRO A 5 -2.95 6.99 2.02
N GLN A 6 -2.10 7.99 1.70
CA GLN A 6 -0.80 8.22 2.33
C GLN A 6 -0.87 8.36 3.86
N LYS A 7 -1.85 9.12 4.34
CA LYS A 7 -2.10 9.23 5.79
C LYS A 7 -3.02 8.10 6.22
N ASP A 8 -2.73 7.50 7.37
CA ASP A 8 -3.70 6.58 7.96
C ASP A 8 -5.02 7.33 8.20
N THR A 9 -6.10 6.79 7.67
CA THR A 9 -7.44 7.35 7.82
C THR A 9 -8.25 6.56 8.83
N LEU A 10 -7.58 5.95 9.82
CA LEU A 10 -8.23 5.24 10.90
C LEU A 10 -8.94 6.24 11.83
N TYR A 11 -10.14 5.87 12.25
CA TYR A 11 -10.92 6.70 13.18
C TYR A 11 -10.52 6.37 14.62
N PRO A 12 -9.96 7.35 15.38
CA PRO A 12 -9.41 7.09 16.72
C PRO A 12 -10.44 6.65 17.76
N TRP A 13 -11.72 6.97 17.53
CA TRP A 13 -12.84 6.62 18.42
C TRP A 13 -13.48 5.27 18.11
N LEU A 14 -13.08 4.62 17.02
CA LEU A 14 -13.54 3.29 16.66
C LEU A 14 -12.55 2.22 17.16
N SER A 15 -13.09 1.05 17.47
CA SER A 15 -12.26 -0.14 17.68
C SER A 15 -11.45 -0.49 16.41
N ILE A 16 -10.37 -1.25 16.54
CA ILE A 16 -9.58 -1.73 15.40
C ILE A 16 -10.46 -2.55 14.46
N ILE A 17 -11.33 -3.40 15.00
CA ILE A 17 -12.26 -4.22 14.22
C ILE A 17 -13.25 -3.33 13.47
N ASP A 18 -13.79 -2.29 14.11
CA ASP A 18 -14.74 -1.38 13.47
C ASP A 18 -14.07 -0.48 12.42
N ASN A 19 -12.80 -0.17 12.62
CA ASN A 19 -12.00 0.47 11.58
C ASN A 19 -11.86 -0.39 10.32
N VAL A 20 -11.67 -1.69 10.45
CA VAL A 20 -11.59 -2.60 9.28
C VAL A 20 -12.94 -2.72 8.58
N GLN A 21 -14.02 -2.89 9.31
CA GLN A 21 -15.39 -3.00 8.76
C GLN A 21 -16.12 -1.64 8.68
N LEU A 22 -15.38 -0.55 8.50
CA LEU A 22 -15.89 0.83 8.55
C LEU A 22 -17.15 1.04 7.70
N GLU A 23 -17.14 0.57 6.46
CA GLU A 23 -18.28 0.66 5.54
C GLU A 23 -19.54 0.03 6.16
N ASN A 24 -19.39 -1.16 6.74
CA ASN A 24 -20.52 -1.84 7.41
C ASN A 24 -21.02 -1.08 8.65
N VAL A 25 -20.12 -0.41 9.37
CA VAL A 25 -20.48 0.44 10.52
C VAL A 25 -21.25 1.67 10.05
N LEU A 26 -20.79 2.35 9.01
CA LEU A 26 -21.41 3.58 8.49
C LEU A 26 -22.79 3.33 7.88
N PHE A 27 -22.97 2.22 7.17
CA PHE A 27 -24.23 1.89 6.51
C PHE A 27 -25.19 1.05 7.41
N GLY A 28 -24.83 0.84 8.67
CA GLY A 28 -25.67 0.06 9.61
C GLY A 28 -25.76 -1.44 9.30
N ASN A 29 -24.84 -1.98 8.49
CA ASN A 29 -24.80 -3.38 8.04
C ASN A 29 -23.85 -4.24 8.88
N LYS A 30 -23.41 -3.73 10.05
CA LYS A 30 -22.55 -4.48 10.97
C LYS A 30 -23.26 -5.72 11.48
N SER A 31 -22.63 -6.87 11.38
CA SER A 31 -23.16 -8.18 11.77
C SER A 31 -22.06 -9.06 12.38
N ALA A 32 -22.45 -10.20 12.96
CA ALA A 32 -21.49 -11.20 13.41
C ALA A 32 -20.60 -11.71 12.28
N LYS A 33 -21.15 -11.83 11.05
CA LYS A 33 -20.42 -12.26 9.84
C LYS A 33 -19.36 -11.23 9.45
N THR A 34 -19.71 -9.94 9.36
CA THR A 34 -18.75 -8.90 8.97
C THR A 34 -17.67 -8.70 10.03
N THR A 35 -18.03 -8.83 11.31
CA THR A 35 -17.07 -8.78 12.44
C THR A 35 -16.09 -9.95 12.40
N LEU A 36 -16.56 -11.16 12.08
CA LEU A 36 -15.68 -12.33 11.92
C LEU A 36 -14.73 -12.12 10.73
N GLN A 37 -15.23 -11.65 9.60
CA GLN A 37 -14.42 -11.35 8.43
C GLN A 37 -13.33 -10.29 8.74
N ALA A 38 -13.67 -9.23 9.46
CA ALA A 38 -12.71 -8.23 9.90
C ALA A 38 -11.61 -8.81 10.80
N LYS A 39 -11.97 -9.72 11.72
CA LYS A 39 -10.99 -10.43 12.58
C LYS A 39 -10.04 -11.30 11.75
N VAL A 40 -10.55 -12.06 10.78
CA VAL A 40 -9.73 -12.88 9.89
C VAL A 40 -8.75 -12.02 9.09
N LEU A 41 -9.19 -10.88 8.57
CA LEU A 41 -8.32 -9.95 7.86
C LEU A 41 -7.24 -9.34 8.78
N LEU A 42 -7.61 -9.00 10.02
CA LEU A 42 -6.64 -8.53 11.03
C LEU A 42 -5.61 -9.61 11.39
N GLU A 43 -6.01 -10.87 11.45
CA GLU A 43 -5.09 -11.99 11.61
C GLU A 43 -4.12 -12.10 10.42
N GLN A 44 -4.63 -12.04 9.19
CA GLN A 44 -3.81 -12.09 7.97
C GLN A 44 -2.76 -10.97 7.91
N VAL A 45 -3.05 -9.78 8.45
CA VAL A 45 -2.08 -8.69 8.54
C VAL A 45 -1.23 -8.71 9.82
N GLY A 46 -1.31 -9.79 10.63
CA GLY A 46 -0.49 -9.97 11.83
C GLY A 46 -0.92 -9.10 13.01
N MET A 47 -2.22 -8.82 13.15
CA MET A 47 -2.77 -7.96 14.21
C MET A 47 -3.59 -8.72 15.27
N SER A 48 -3.55 -10.05 15.30
CA SER A 48 -4.34 -10.89 16.21
C SER A 48 -4.19 -10.51 17.68
N GLU A 49 -2.97 -10.27 18.14
CA GLU A 49 -2.66 -9.93 19.53
C GLU A 49 -3.03 -8.48 19.91
N HIS A 50 -3.45 -7.68 18.93
CA HIS A 50 -3.65 -6.25 19.09
C HIS A 50 -5.12 -5.82 18.98
N LEU A 51 -6.06 -6.76 18.86
CA LEU A 51 -7.49 -6.48 18.61
C LEU A 51 -8.14 -5.60 19.68
N HIS A 52 -7.62 -5.63 20.91
CA HIS A 52 -8.10 -4.85 22.05
C HIS A 52 -7.43 -3.49 22.22
N LYS A 53 -6.37 -3.19 21.41
CA LYS A 53 -5.68 -1.90 21.48
C LYS A 53 -6.55 -0.77 20.95
N SER A 54 -6.41 0.40 21.56
CA SER A 54 -6.94 1.65 21.01
C SER A 54 -6.02 2.18 19.90
N TYR A 55 -6.54 3.06 19.04
CA TYR A 55 -5.74 3.70 17.99
C TYR A 55 -4.44 4.35 18.51
N ALA A 56 -4.49 5.01 19.69
CA ALA A 56 -3.34 5.68 20.26
C ALA A 56 -2.21 4.72 20.69
N GLN A 57 -2.52 3.45 20.92
CA GLN A 57 -1.57 2.42 21.33
C GLN A 57 -0.91 1.71 20.14
N LEU A 58 -1.32 2.03 18.91
CA LEU A 58 -0.76 1.43 17.71
C LEU A 58 0.49 2.18 17.23
N SER A 59 1.53 1.43 16.87
CA SER A 59 2.66 1.98 16.10
C SER A 59 2.24 2.37 14.69
N GLY A 60 3.04 3.17 13.98
CA GLY A 60 2.79 3.53 12.58
C GLY A 60 2.59 2.30 11.68
N GLY A 61 3.46 1.29 11.81
CA GLY A 61 3.33 0.03 11.06
C GLY A 61 2.05 -0.75 11.40
N GLN A 62 1.64 -0.76 12.67
CA GLN A 62 0.38 -1.40 13.08
C GLN A 62 -0.84 -0.67 12.48
N LYS A 63 -0.82 0.66 12.46
CA LYS A 63 -1.86 1.46 11.80
C LYS A 63 -1.97 1.15 10.31
N GLN A 64 -0.84 1.06 9.61
CA GLN A 64 -0.82 0.69 8.20
C GLN A 64 -1.34 -0.73 7.94
N ARG A 65 -1.05 -1.69 8.81
CA ARG A 65 -1.61 -3.05 8.73
C ARG A 65 -3.13 -3.04 8.90
N VAL A 66 -3.67 -2.27 9.84
CA VAL A 66 -5.13 -2.11 10.01
C VAL A 66 -5.75 -1.43 8.79
N ALA A 67 -5.11 -0.40 8.24
CA ALA A 67 -5.58 0.28 7.04
C ALA A 67 -5.57 -0.66 5.81
N LEU A 68 -4.56 -1.52 5.66
CA LEU A 68 -4.52 -2.56 4.63
C LEU A 68 -5.67 -3.57 4.82
N ALA A 69 -5.93 -4.03 6.05
CA ALA A 69 -7.05 -4.93 6.34
C ALA A 69 -8.41 -4.29 5.97
N ARG A 70 -8.59 -2.97 6.17
CA ARG A 70 -9.77 -2.22 5.72
C ARG A 70 -9.92 -2.23 4.20
N VAL A 71 -8.83 -2.04 3.47
CA VAL A 71 -8.84 -2.12 2.00
C VAL A 71 -9.25 -3.51 1.53
N LEU A 72 -8.72 -4.56 2.15
CA LEU A 72 -9.07 -5.95 1.83
C LEU A 72 -10.54 -6.26 2.14
N MET A 73 -11.10 -5.66 3.20
CA MET A 73 -12.50 -5.83 3.59
C MET A 73 -13.47 -5.35 2.51
N GLN A 74 -13.10 -4.34 1.72
CA GLN A 74 -13.91 -3.83 0.62
C GLN A 74 -14.00 -4.79 -0.57
N ASN A 75 -13.14 -5.80 -0.63
CA ASN A 75 -13.08 -6.83 -1.67
C ASN A 75 -13.15 -6.29 -3.12
N ALA A 76 -12.54 -5.14 -3.36
CA ALA A 76 -12.54 -4.50 -4.66
C ALA A 76 -11.55 -5.17 -5.63
N ASP A 77 -11.84 -5.14 -6.95
CA ASP A 77 -10.94 -5.66 -7.99
C ASP A 77 -9.80 -4.69 -8.33
N LEU A 78 -10.02 -3.40 -8.12
CA LEU A 78 -9.02 -2.35 -8.29
C LEU A 78 -8.69 -1.72 -6.94
N VAL A 79 -7.39 -1.70 -6.61
CA VAL A 79 -6.85 -1.13 -5.38
C VAL A 79 -5.85 -0.02 -5.72
N LEU A 80 -6.08 1.16 -5.16
CA LEU A 80 -5.15 2.29 -5.21
C LEU A 80 -4.38 2.35 -3.89
N LEU A 81 -3.06 2.31 -3.97
CA LEU A 81 -2.13 2.48 -2.85
C LEU A 81 -1.34 3.78 -3.05
N ASP A 82 -1.56 4.75 -2.18
CA ASP A 82 -0.94 6.07 -2.27
C ASP A 82 0.12 6.21 -1.16
N GLU A 83 1.38 6.10 -1.54
CA GLU A 83 2.55 6.10 -0.63
C GLU A 83 2.39 5.21 0.61
N PRO A 84 1.96 3.95 0.45
CA PRO A 84 1.49 3.13 1.56
C PRO A 84 2.59 2.74 2.56
N PHE A 85 3.86 2.93 2.21
CA PHE A 85 5.00 2.48 3.02
C PHE A 85 5.91 3.63 3.48
N SER A 86 5.61 4.89 3.14
CA SER A 86 6.50 6.04 3.36
C SER A 86 6.81 6.33 4.84
N ALA A 87 5.86 6.05 5.74
CA ALA A 87 5.99 6.34 7.17
C ALA A 87 6.61 5.20 7.99
N LEU A 88 7.17 4.16 7.34
CA LEU A 88 7.66 2.96 8.00
C LEU A 88 9.19 2.91 8.05
N ASP A 89 9.73 2.32 9.13
CA ASP A 89 11.12 1.90 9.17
C ASP A 89 11.42 0.80 8.13
N ALA A 90 12.69 0.59 7.80
CA ALA A 90 13.10 -0.30 6.72
C ALA A 90 12.60 -1.76 6.89
N ILE A 91 12.63 -2.28 8.13
CA ILE A 91 12.22 -3.67 8.41
C ILE A 91 10.69 -3.81 8.27
N SER A 92 9.94 -2.92 8.91
CA SER A 92 8.47 -2.89 8.84
C SER A 92 7.99 -2.68 7.41
N ARG A 93 8.66 -1.80 6.65
CA ARG A 93 8.39 -1.54 5.23
C ARG A 93 8.56 -2.81 4.41
N TYR A 94 9.70 -3.49 4.53
CA TYR A 94 9.97 -4.73 3.80
C TYR A 94 8.92 -5.81 4.08
N GLN A 95 8.57 -6.00 5.35
CA GLN A 95 7.57 -6.97 5.77
C GLN A 95 6.18 -6.64 5.23
N LEU A 96 5.77 -5.36 5.31
CA LEU A 96 4.45 -4.94 4.84
C LEU A 96 4.34 -4.96 3.31
N GLN A 97 5.43 -4.68 2.58
CA GLN A 97 5.49 -4.82 1.13
C GLN A 97 5.24 -6.27 0.69
N ASN A 98 5.92 -7.25 1.32
CA ASN A 98 5.70 -8.66 1.05
C ASN A 98 4.26 -9.08 1.33
N LEU A 99 3.76 -8.67 2.49
CA LEU A 99 2.40 -8.97 2.91
C LEU A 99 1.35 -8.38 1.94
N ALA A 100 1.48 -7.11 1.60
CA ALA A 100 0.57 -6.43 0.68
C ALA A 100 0.60 -7.11 -0.70
N TYR A 101 1.78 -7.46 -1.23
CA TYR A 101 1.91 -8.16 -2.49
C TYR A 101 1.17 -9.50 -2.48
N GLU A 102 1.36 -10.33 -1.44
CA GLU A 102 0.70 -11.64 -1.34
C GLU A 102 -0.84 -11.52 -1.21
N LEU A 103 -1.32 -10.58 -0.41
CA LEU A 103 -2.75 -10.39 -0.18
C LEU A 103 -3.48 -9.76 -1.38
N LEU A 104 -2.76 -8.99 -2.20
CA LEU A 104 -3.32 -8.28 -3.35
C LEU A 104 -2.96 -8.90 -4.72
N LYS A 105 -2.25 -10.02 -4.77
CA LYS A 105 -1.73 -10.63 -6.02
C LYS A 105 -2.79 -10.95 -7.09
N ASN A 106 -4.05 -11.13 -6.68
CA ASN A 106 -5.17 -11.41 -7.58
C ASN A 106 -6.02 -10.15 -7.88
N LYS A 107 -5.53 -8.96 -7.53
CA LYS A 107 -6.20 -7.68 -7.75
C LYS A 107 -5.40 -6.84 -8.75
N SER A 108 -6.10 -5.91 -9.40
CA SER A 108 -5.42 -4.84 -10.13
C SER A 108 -4.97 -3.78 -9.13
N VAL A 109 -3.66 -3.52 -9.04
CA VAL A 109 -3.10 -2.57 -8.06
C VAL A 109 -2.44 -1.42 -8.80
N LEU A 110 -2.82 -0.20 -8.45
CA LEU A 110 -2.10 1.02 -8.80
C LEU A 110 -1.35 1.51 -7.56
N LEU A 111 -0.02 1.41 -7.58
CA LEU A 111 0.87 1.91 -6.54
C LEU A 111 1.41 3.27 -6.96
N VAL A 112 1.14 4.29 -6.16
CA VAL A 112 1.77 5.61 -6.26
C VAL A 112 2.85 5.70 -5.19
N THR A 113 4.08 5.97 -5.60
CA THR A 113 5.23 6.12 -4.71
C THR A 113 6.27 7.04 -5.31
N HIS A 114 7.02 7.73 -4.46
CA HIS A 114 8.21 8.49 -4.84
C HIS A 114 9.51 7.69 -4.62
N ASP A 115 9.41 6.45 -4.14
CA ASP A 115 10.56 5.57 -3.92
C ASP A 115 10.76 4.61 -5.11
N PRO A 116 11.83 4.80 -5.93
CA PRO A 116 12.13 3.92 -7.05
C PRO A 116 12.33 2.46 -6.64
N GLN A 117 12.82 2.20 -5.43
CA GLN A 117 13.02 0.85 -4.94
C GLN A 117 11.70 0.11 -4.72
N GLU A 118 10.69 0.80 -4.16
CA GLU A 118 9.35 0.23 -4.02
C GLU A 118 8.74 -0.10 -5.38
N ALA A 119 8.82 0.85 -6.34
CA ALA A 119 8.31 0.65 -7.68
C ALA A 119 8.98 -0.56 -8.37
N LEU A 120 10.32 -0.64 -8.35
CA LEU A 120 11.07 -1.75 -8.95
C LEU A 120 10.79 -3.08 -8.28
N ARG A 121 10.65 -3.08 -6.96
CA ARG A 121 10.44 -4.30 -6.19
C ARG A 121 9.06 -4.92 -6.41
N LEU A 122 8.01 -4.10 -6.49
CA LEU A 122 6.62 -4.57 -6.42
C LEU A 122 5.87 -4.55 -7.75
N SER A 123 6.23 -3.64 -8.70
CA SER A 123 5.40 -3.38 -9.87
C SER A 123 5.82 -4.18 -11.09
N GLN A 124 4.86 -4.59 -11.93
CA GLN A 124 5.10 -5.17 -13.25
C GLN A 124 5.33 -4.11 -14.34
N ARG A 125 4.77 -2.92 -14.13
CA ARG A 125 4.88 -1.78 -15.05
C ARG A 125 5.06 -0.52 -14.23
N ILE A 126 6.01 0.32 -14.62
CA ILE A 126 6.30 1.58 -13.94
C ILE A 126 6.16 2.70 -14.95
N PHE A 127 5.53 3.78 -14.53
CA PHE A 127 5.45 5.04 -15.25
C PHE A 127 5.95 6.14 -14.34
N VAL A 128 6.72 7.06 -14.88
CA VAL A 128 7.14 8.26 -14.16
C VAL A 128 6.23 9.42 -14.58
N LEU A 129 5.59 10.05 -13.60
CA LEU A 129 4.84 11.28 -13.83
C LEU A 129 5.83 12.45 -13.88
N ARG A 130 5.90 13.12 -15.03
CA ARG A 130 6.80 14.24 -15.29
C ARG A 130 6.01 15.53 -15.45
N SER A 131 6.67 16.64 -15.19
CA SER A 131 6.15 17.99 -15.51
C SER A 131 7.07 18.66 -16.53
N PRO A 132 6.96 18.34 -17.83
CA PRO A 132 7.87 18.85 -18.85
C PRO A 132 7.78 20.36 -19.04
N GLN A 133 6.66 20.97 -18.66
CA GLN A 133 6.43 22.41 -18.68
C GLN A 133 5.54 22.81 -17.50
N PRO A 134 5.57 24.08 -17.05
CA PRO A 134 4.64 24.55 -16.02
C PRO A 134 3.19 24.25 -16.42
N ASN A 135 2.45 23.64 -15.52
CA ASN A 135 1.03 23.23 -15.69
C ASN A 135 0.79 22.12 -16.73
N GLN A 136 1.81 21.39 -17.16
CA GLN A 136 1.65 20.20 -17.98
C GLN A 136 2.21 18.97 -17.25
N SER A 137 1.42 17.90 -17.22
CA SER A 137 1.85 16.61 -16.70
C SER A 137 1.83 15.57 -17.81
N ALA A 138 2.85 14.74 -17.87
CA ALA A 138 2.95 13.65 -18.83
C ALA A 138 3.49 12.38 -18.14
N LEU A 139 3.06 11.22 -18.63
CA LEU A 139 3.64 9.95 -18.21
C LEU A 139 4.82 9.62 -19.12
N SER A 140 5.86 9.02 -18.53
CA SER A 140 6.97 8.43 -19.29
C SER A 140 6.49 7.23 -20.12
N ASP A 141 7.38 6.74 -20.99
CA ASP A 141 7.24 5.40 -21.53
C ASP A 141 7.23 4.37 -20.40
N VAL A 142 6.58 3.22 -20.66
CA VAL A 142 6.46 2.15 -19.67
C VAL A 142 7.80 1.46 -19.44
N ILE A 143 8.23 1.40 -18.20
CA ILE A 143 9.37 0.61 -17.75
C ILE A 143 8.85 -0.72 -17.22
N LYS A 144 9.40 -1.84 -17.70
CA LYS A 144 9.03 -3.21 -17.30
C LYS A 144 10.24 -3.89 -16.67
N PRO A 145 10.36 -3.88 -15.33
CA PRO A 145 11.45 -4.59 -14.67
C PRO A 145 11.36 -6.09 -14.92
N GLU A 146 12.50 -6.73 -15.19
CA GLU A 146 12.58 -8.17 -15.36
C GLU A 146 12.38 -8.92 -14.05
N GLY A 147 11.98 -10.18 -14.13
CA GLY A 147 11.77 -11.07 -12.99
C GLY A 147 10.41 -10.89 -12.32
N LYS A 148 10.12 -11.83 -11.41
CA LYS A 148 8.84 -11.88 -10.68
C LYS A 148 8.91 -11.02 -9.42
N ALA A 149 7.91 -10.18 -9.20
CA ALA A 149 7.75 -9.44 -7.93
C ALA A 149 7.31 -10.37 -6.77
N PRO A 150 7.63 -10.05 -5.51
CA PRO A 150 8.55 -9.00 -5.08
C PRO A 150 10.00 -9.33 -5.45
N ARG A 151 10.69 -8.39 -6.10
CA ARG A 151 12.07 -8.62 -6.56
C ARG A 151 13.09 -8.40 -5.45
N ASP A 152 14.21 -9.13 -5.53
CA ASP A 152 15.39 -8.81 -4.74
C ASP A 152 16.17 -7.69 -5.46
N LEU A 153 16.32 -6.55 -4.79
CA LEU A 153 16.98 -5.36 -5.35
C LEU A 153 18.51 -5.51 -5.48
N ASN A 154 19.09 -6.57 -4.93
CA ASN A 154 20.51 -6.86 -5.08
C ASN A 154 20.90 -7.39 -6.48
N GLN A 155 19.92 -7.59 -7.38
CA GLN A 155 20.19 -8.01 -8.75
C GLN A 155 20.77 -6.85 -9.58
N ASN A 156 21.88 -7.09 -10.27
CA ASN A 156 22.64 -6.06 -11.02
C ASN A 156 21.82 -5.29 -12.07
N ASN A 157 20.86 -5.95 -12.73
CA ASN A 157 20.00 -5.30 -13.73
C ASN A 157 19.03 -4.27 -13.11
N LEU A 158 18.60 -4.47 -11.88
CA LEU A 158 17.69 -3.55 -11.18
C LEU A 158 18.40 -2.26 -10.75
N TRP A 159 19.71 -2.30 -10.49
CA TRP A 159 20.48 -1.12 -10.14
C TRP A 159 20.49 -0.07 -11.30
N MET A 160 20.68 -0.52 -12.54
CA MET A 160 20.64 0.39 -13.70
C MET A 160 19.27 1.04 -13.88
N LEU A 161 18.19 0.27 -13.71
CA LEU A 161 16.82 0.79 -13.75
C LEU A 161 16.53 1.77 -12.60
N GLN A 162 17.09 1.52 -11.42
CA GLN A 162 16.98 2.44 -10.29
C GLN A 162 17.64 3.77 -10.59
N GLN A 163 18.84 3.78 -11.19
CA GLN A 163 19.52 5.02 -11.60
C GLN A 163 18.73 5.76 -12.69
N GLN A 164 18.17 5.04 -13.65
CA GLN A 164 17.31 5.63 -14.67
C GLN A 164 16.09 6.32 -14.03
N LEU A 165 15.36 5.63 -13.14
CA LEU A 165 14.21 6.21 -12.45
C LEU A 165 14.56 7.42 -11.62
N LEU A 166 15.70 7.39 -10.92
CA LEU A 166 16.18 8.54 -10.15
C LEU A 166 16.46 9.75 -11.04
N ASN A 167 17.12 9.54 -12.18
CA ASN A 167 17.39 10.62 -13.13
C ASN A 167 16.09 11.22 -13.68
N GLU A 168 15.12 10.38 -14.07
CA GLU A 168 13.82 10.84 -14.55
C GLU A 168 13.04 11.64 -13.51
N LEU A 169 13.11 11.23 -12.22
CA LEU A 169 12.48 11.96 -11.12
C LEU A 169 13.17 13.30 -10.84
N LEU A 170 14.50 13.39 -11.02
CA LEU A 170 15.25 14.63 -10.86
C LEU A 170 14.97 15.63 -11.99
N GLU A 171 14.85 15.15 -13.21
CA GLU A 171 14.50 15.97 -14.38
C GLU A 171 13.06 16.50 -14.30
N GLY A 172 12.13 15.71 -13.78
CA GLY A 172 10.73 16.09 -13.60
C GLY A 172 10.48 17.12 -12.48
N LYS A 173 11.50 17.45 -11.69
CA LYS A 173 11.44 18.50 -10.62
C LYS A 173 11.92 19.88 -11.09
N ARG A 174 12.36 20.02 -12.32
CA ARG A 174 12.75 21.31 -12.94
C ARG A 174 11.57 21.88 -13.71
#